data_a37beb95ec3fe947e5d6db582f033b2d
#
_entry.id   a37beb95ec3fe947e5d6db582f033b2d
#
_cell.length_a   1.000
_cell.length_b   1.000
_cell.length_c   1.000
_cell.angle_alpha   90.00
_cell.angle_beta   90.00
_cell.angle_gamma   90.00
#
_symmetry.space_group_name_H-M   'P 1'
#
loop_
_entity.id
_entity.type
_entity.pdbx_description
1 polymer ?
#
loop_
_entity_poly.entity_id
_entity_poly.type
_entity_poly.pdbx_seq_one_letter_code
_entity_poly.pdbx_strand_id
1 'polypeptide(L)'
;MIWSIAWKNVWRNKKRSLVVIIAVTLGIISGVLLIGIMKGWTEQRLNDAIFNEVSHIQIHNTEYIKNEDINFTISNLDEISKGIESLEELYGWVKRTKIIAMANTPWASTGVIIYGIDAVREKQVTDIYKKIVPDGGRYLNEESSGDILISDKTAEILKLKQYIVTDSTILALKTERVPADILEKLDTLRDVRFRSPKDFNEALKKEFSKKEVDNFGVLVAEKSLDYRLRNKVQITISDKNGNPIQGIFRVCGIYKTTNTGYDQTTVFVNNRTLANLYGNDEILTHEIAILLNNINDVSSVKESLNRISGDNSVRTWKELAPDAAMMNDFMIMYYILFVGIIMLALAFGIINTMLMAILERTKELGMLMAIGMNHSRIFKMIMLETVFLTSVGAVAGMLSGWAIVTVLGKTGIHFSSWGEGFEAIGFAARVYPKVTADFYVFTTIMVIATAIISSILPARKALKLIPVEALRTE
;
A
#
# COMPACT_ATOMS: atom_id res chain seq x y z
N MET A 1 6.41 38.98 -31.98
CA MET A 1 7.85 39.08 -32.27
C MET A 1 8.72 38.45 -31.15
N ILE A 2 8.61 38.85 -29.86
CA ILE A 2 9.44 38.31 -28.76
C ILE A 2 9.27 36.78 -28.57
N TRP A 3 8.05 36.26 -28.67
CA TRP A 3 7.75 34.82 -28.58
C TRP A 3 8.47 33.99 -29.66
N SER A 4 8.44 34.46 -30.93
CA SER A 4 9.11 33.76 -32.02
C SER A 4 10.63 33.77 -31.86
N ILE A 5 11.20 34.89 -31.35
CA ILE A 5 12.63 34.99 -31.08
C ILE A 5 13.03 34.05 -29.93
N ALA A 6 12.28 34.05 -28.83
CA ALA A 6 12.54 33.18 -27.68
C ALA A 6 12.50 31.70 -28.08
N TRP A 7 11.48 31.29 -28.89
CA TRP A 7 11.38 29.91 -29.38
C TRP A 7 12.55 29.51 -30.30
N LYS A 8 12.95 30.40 -31.23
CA LYS A 8 14.11 30.12 -32.09
C LYS A 8 15.41 30.04 -31.27
N ASN A 9 15.55 30.85 -30.23
CA ASN A 9 16.72 30.83 -29.34
C ASN A 9 16.85 29.51 -28.59
N VAL A 10 15.73 28.89 -28.15
CA VAL A 10 15.71 27.55 -27.54
C VAL A 10 16.42 26.53 -28.40
N TRP A 11 16.18 26.51 -29.73
CA TRP A 11 16.70 25.49 -30.63
C TRP A 11 18.04 25.85 -31.26
N ARG A 12 18.55 27.07 -31.07
CA ARG A 12 19.83 27.52 -31.64
C ARG A 12 21.02 26.81 -31.02
N ASN A 13 21.02 26.57 -29.71
CA ASN A 13 22.05 25.80 -29.02
C ASN A 13 21.46 24.49 -28.47
N LYS A 14 21.36 23.48 -29.35
CA LYS A 14 20.72 22.19 -29.06
C LYS A 14 21.29 21.46 -27.85
N LYS A 15 22.64 21.46 -27.67
CA LYS A 15 23.29 20.75 -26.57
C LYS A 15 22.84 21.30 -25.22
N ARG A 16 22.83 22.61 -25.04
CA ARG A 16 22.43 23.27 -23.81
C ARG A 16 20.94 23.10 -23.51
N SER A 17 20.10 23.33 -24.53
CA SER A 17 18.66 23.16 -24.39
C SER A 17 18.31 21.72 -24.01
N LEU A 18 19.00 20.74 -24.59
CA LEU A 18 18.82 19.33 -24.28
C LEU A 18 19.17 19.01 -22.80
N VAL A 19 20.23 19.61 -22.27
CA VAL A 19 20.61 19.42 -20.83
C VAL A 19 19.48 19.89 -19.91
N VAL A 20 18.89 21.09 -20.16
CA VAL A 20 17.77 21.61 -19.37
C VAL A 20 16.53 20.71 -19.52
N ILE A 21 16.19 20.37 -20.76
CA ILE A 21 15.03 19.52 -21.07
C ILE A 21 15.17 18.16 -20.38
N ILE A 22 16.33 17.51 -20.47
CA ILE A 22 16.59 16.21 -19.82
C ILE A 22 16.51 16.35 -18.30
N ALA A 23 17.13 17.39 -17.71
CA ALA A 23 17.09 17.60 -16.27
C ALA A 23 15.64 17.78 -15.74
N VAL A 24 14.84 18.59 -16.44
CA VAL A 24 13.41 18.79 -16.09
C VAL A 24 12.62 17.49 -16.29
N THR A 25 12.85 16.80 -17.42
CA THR A 25 12.18 15.52 -17.74
C THR A 25 12.45 14.48 -16.64
N LEU A 26 13.73 14.25 -16.28
CA LEU A 26 14.11 13.29 -15.25
C LEU A 26 13.58 13.69 -13.86
N GLY A 27 13.62 14.98 -13.51
CA GLY A 27 13.05 15.48 -12.28
C GLY A 27 11.55 15.19 -12.16
N ILE A 28 10.79 15.42 -13.22
CA ILE A 28 9.35 15.13 -13.23
C ILE A 28 9.07 13.63 -13.21
N ILE A 29 9.79 12.81 -14.00
CA ILE A 29 9.65 11.35 -13.95
C ILE A 29 9.87 10.85 -12.52
N SER A 30 10.95 11.29 -11.87
CA SER A 30 11.26 10.90 -10.49
C SER A 30 10.17 11.30 -9.51
N GLY A 31 9.63 12.52 -9.65
CA GLY A 31 8.53 13.02 -8.84
C GLY A 31 7.24 12.23 -9.02
N VAL A 32 6.85 11.99 -10.27
CA VAL A 32 5.66 11.21 -10.62
C VAL A 32 5.76 9.77 -10.11
N LEU A 33 6.94 9.14 -10.25
CA LEU A 33 7.18 7.78 -9.73
C LEU A 33 7.11 7.73 -8.21
N LEU A 34 7.83 8.61 -7.52
CA LEU A 34 7.85 8.63 -6.05
C LEU A 34 6.44 8.79 -5.48
N ILE A 35 5.71 9.76 -5.99
CA ILE A 35 4.34 10.04 -5.52
C ILE A 35 3.39 8.94 -5.94
N GLY A 36 3.56 8.37 -7.13
CA GLY A 36 2.79 7.22 -7.59
C GLY A 36 2.95 6.02 -6.68
N ILE A 37 4.17 5.72 -6.24
CA ILE A 37 4.46 4.64 -5.27
C ILE A 37 3.82 4.95 -3.92
N MET A 38 4.04 6.14 -3.38
CA MET A 38 3.48 6.55 -2.08
C MET A 38 1.95 6.48 -2.08
N LYS A 39 1.32 7.00 -3.13
CA LYS A 39 -0.14 6.95 -3.26
C LYS A 39 -0.65 5.52 -3.42
N GLY A 40 0.03 4.70 -4.23
CA GLY A 40 -0.29 3.29 -4.38
C GLY A 40 -0.25 2.56 -3.04
N TRP A 41 0.78 2.76 -2.23
CA TRP A 41 0.88 2.18 -0.88
C TRP A 41 -0.23 2.65 0.06
N THR A 42 -0.49 3.96 0.09
CA THR A 42 -1.53 4.51 0.97
C THR A 42 -2.91 3.98 0.60
N GLU A 43 -3.27 3.97 -0.69
CA GLU A 43 -4.55 3.41 -1.14
C GLU A 43 -4.65 1.91 -0.85
N GLN A 44 -3.57 1.14 -1.05
CA GLN A 44 -3.57 -0.28 -0.73
C GLN A 44 -3.73 -0.51 0.78
N ARG A 45 -2.99 0.20 1.63
CA ARG A 45 -3.11 0.08 3.10
C ARG A 45 -4.51 0.46 3.58
N LEU A 46 -5.07 1.54 3.04
CA LEU A 46 -6.42 1.98 3.37
C LEU A 46 -7.46 0.94 2.97
N ASN A 47 -7.38 0.43 1.73
CA ASN A 47 -8.29 -0.60 1.25
C ASN A 47 -8.16 -1.89 2.06
N ASP A 48 -6.92 -2.30 2.38
CA ASP A 48 -6.71 -3.49 3.20
C ASP A 48 -7.26 -3.31 4.61
N ALA A 49 -7.11 -2.14 5.24
CA ALA A 49 -7.70 -1.84 6.53
C ALA A 49 -9.24 -1.93 6.47
N ILE A 50 -9.87 -1.30 5.47
CA ILE A 50 -11.33 -1.27 5.34
C ILE A 50 -11.88 -2.65 4.96
N PHE A 51 -11.35 -3.28 3.92
CA PHE A 51 -11.94 -4.51 3.37
C PHE A 51 -11.47 -5.81 4.01
N ASN A 52 -10.40 -5.79 4.81
CA ASN A 52 -9.91 -7.00 5.47
C ASN A 52 -9.97 -6.94 7.00
N GLU A 53 -9.90 -5.73 7.61
CA GLU A 53 -9.73 -5.61 9.06
C GLU A 53 -10.96 -5.01 9.76
N VAL A 54 -11.37 -3.76 9.39
CA VAL A 54 -12.29 -2.97 10.23
C VAL A 54 -13.61 -2.56 9.58
N SER A 55 -13.76 -2.64 8.25
CA SER A 55 -14.88 -2.05 7.49
C SER A 55 -14.96 -0.51 7.62
N HIS A 56 -16.01 0.14 7.14
CA HIS A 56 -16.14 1.61 7.21
C HIS A 56 -16.55 2.08 8.60
N ILE A 57 -17.48 1.38 9.25
CA ILE A 57 -18.02 1.71 10.58
C ILE A 57 -18.18 0.41 11.35
N GLN A 58 -17.88 0.46 12.65
CA GLN A 58 -18.20 -0.61 13.59
C GLN A 58 -19.02 -0.06 14.76
N ILE A 59 -19.93 -0.88 15.26
CA ILE A 59 -20.68 -0.63 16.49
C ILE A 59 -20.28 -1.69 17.51
N HIS A 60 -19.96 -1.26 18.71
CA HIS A 60 -19.60 -2.10 19.85
C HIS A 60 -20.30 -1.64 21.11
N ASN A 61 -20.49 -2.53 22.06
CA ASN A 61 -20.81 -2.12 23.42
C ASN A 61 -19.63 -1.31 24.00
N THR A 62 -19.93 -0.17 24.65
CA THR A 62 -18.91 0.73 25.18
C THR A 62 -18.03 0.06 26.25
N GLU A 63 -18.60 -0.82 27.07
CA GLU A 63 -17.84 -1.57 28.10
C GLU A 63 -17.03 -2.71 27.48
N TYR A 64 -17.49 -3.31 26.38
CA TYR A 64 -16.72 -4.30 25.62
C TYR A 64 -15.39 -3.73 25.13
N ILE A 65 -15.39 -2.48 24.65
CA ILE A 65 -14.17 -1.81 24.17
C ILE A 65 -13.11 -1.64 25.26
N LYS A 66 -13.54 -1.49 26.53
CA LYS A 66 -12.63 -1.28 27.67
C LYS A 66 -12.10 -2.59 28.24
N ASN A 67 -12.92 -3.62 28.25
CA ASN A 67 -12.66 -4.83 29.02
C ASN A 67 -12.46 -6.08 28.14
N GLU A 68 -12.91 -6.04 26.87
CA GLU A 68 -12.95 -7.19 25.95
C GLU A 68 -13.62 -8.45 26.54
N ASP A 69 -14.54 -8.23 27.50
CA ASP A 69 -15.25 -9.28 28.20
C ASP A 69 -16.48 -9.72 27.40
N ILE A 70 -16.65 -11.03 27.28
CA ILE A 70 -17.70 -11.70 26.52
C ILE A 70 -19.12 -11.32 26.98
N ASN A 71 -19.28 -10.86 28.23
CA ASN A 71 -20.58 -10.49 28.76
C ASN A 71 -21.14 -9.19 28.19
N PHE A 72 -20.30 -8.33 27.60
CA PHE A 72 -20.69 -7.04 27.06
C PHE A 72 -21.08 -7.13 25.59
N THR A 73 -22.29 -7.61 25.33
CA THR A 73 -22.86 -7.66 23.98
C THR A 73 -23.53 -6.34 23.62
N ILE A 74 -23.78 -6.12 22.34
CA ILE A 74 -24.51 -4.95 21.82
C ILE A 74 -25.95 -4.99 22.32
N SER A 75 -26.40 -3.91 22.95
CA SER A 75 -27.79 -3.68 23.36
C SER A 75 -28.64 -3.17 22.20
N ASN A 76 -29.96 -3.34 22.28
CA ASN A 76 -30.94 -2.85 21.29
C ASN A 76 -30.66 -3.30 19.86
N LEU A 77 -30.21 -4.56 19.70
CA LEU A 77 -29.74 -5.13 18.44
C LEU A 77 -30.77 -5.04 17.31
N ASP A 78 -32.06 -5.20 17.60
CA ASP A 78 -33.14 -5.17 16.60
C ASP A 78 -33.40 -3.76 16.06
N GLU A 79 -33.35 -2.75 16.94
CA GLU A 79 -33.51 -1.35 16.55
C GLU A 79 -32.34 -0.87 15.70
N ILE A 80 -31.12 -1.19 16.13
CA ILE A 80 -29.89 -0.88 15.39
C ILE A 80 -29.92 -1.57 14.03
N SER A 81 -30.29 -2.85 13.97
CA SER A 81 -30.37 -3.61 12.72
C SER A 81 -31.34 -2.97 11.72
N LYS A 82 -32.54 -2.59 12.18
CA LYS A 82 -33.52 -1.89 11.34
C LYS A 82 -33.04 -0.52 10.87
N GLY A 83 -32.35 0.21 11.76
CA GLY A 83 -31.76 1.50 11.40
C GLY A 83 -30.66 1.37 10.35
N ILE A 84 -29.80 0.35 10.45
CA ILE A 84 -28.76 0.07 9.43
C ILE A 84 -29.41 -0.30 8.09
N GLU A 85 -30.42 -1.15 8.09
CA GLU A 85 -31.12 -1.59 6.86
C GLU A 85 -31.88 -0.47 6.16
N SER A 86 -32.20 0.62 6.85
CA SER A 86 -32.85 1.80 6.27
C SER A 86 -31.89 2.82 5.63
N LEU A 87 -30.57 2.61 5.71
CA LEU A 87 -29.56 3.51 5.15
C LEU A 87 -29.49 3.35 3.62
N GLU A 88 -29.63 4.44 2.88
CA GLU A 88 -29.48 4.45 1.42
C GLU A 88 -28.01 4.22 0.98
N GLU A 89 -27.07 4.61 1.83
CA GLU A 89 -25.61 4.50 1.60
C GLU A 89 -25.05 3.10 1.90
N LEU A 90 -25.89 2.19 2.40
CA LEU A 90 -25.49 0.84 2.81
C LEU A 90 -25.04 0.00 1.61
N TYR A 91 -23.83 -0.59 1.70
CA TYR A 91 -23.39 -1.67 0.82
C TYR A 91 -23.67 -3.04 1.43
N GLY A 92 -23.31 -3.23 2.71
CA GLY A 92 -23.52 -4.46 3.46
C GLY A 92 -23.19 -4.30 4.94
N TRP A 93 -23.69 -5.23 5.74
CA TRP A 93 -23.41 -5.26 7.16
C TRP A 93 -23.48 -6.67 7.73
N VAL A 94 -22.77 -6.91 8.85
CA VAL A 94 -22.69 -8.22 9.49
C VAL A 94 -22.56 -8.09 11.01
N LYS A 95 -23.12 -9.08 11.71
CA LYS A 95 -22.97 -9.27 13.16
C LYS A 95 -21.80 -10.24 13.40
N ARG A 96 -20.94 -9.93 14.35
CA ARG A 96 -19.80 -10.77 14.70
C ARG A 96 -19.77 -11.03 16.20
N THR A 97 -19.46 -12.27 16.56
CA THR A 97 -19.02 -12.63 17.91
C THR A 97 -17.52 -12.47 17.96
N LYS A 98 -16.97 -11.77 18.94
CA LYS A 98 -15.52 -11.51 19.04
C LYS A 98 -15.04 -11.87 20.44
N ILE A 99 -14.07 -12.79 20.54
CA ILE A 99 -13.65 -13.37 21.80
C ILE A 99 -12.15 -13.59 21.80
N ILE A 100 -11.51 -13.25 22.92
CA ILE A 100 -10.11 -13.63 23.16
C ILE A 100 -10.04 -15.10 23.51
N ALA A 101 -9.11 -15.81 22.90
CA ALA A 101 -8.92 -17.24 23.06
C ALA A 101 -7.45 -17.64 23.00
N MET A 102 -7.18 -18.86 23.46
CA MET A 102 -5.90 -19.52 23.28
C MET A 102 -6.04 -20.62 22.23
N ALA A 103 -5.26 -20.54 21.17
CA ALA A 103 -5.17 -21.58 20.16
C ALA A 103 -3.97 -22.49 20.45
N ASN A 104 -4.21 -23.81 20.53
CA ASN A 104 -3.21 -24.79 20.92
C ASN A 104 -3.11 -25.91 19.87
N THR A 105 -1.88 -26.30 19.60
CA THR A 105 -1.54 -27.52 18.88
C THR A 105 -0.60 -28.36 19.73
N PRO A 106 -0.30 -29.62 19.39
CA PRO A 106 0.71 -30.41 20.12
C PRO A 106 2.12 -29.80 20.12
N TRP A 107 2.37 -28.78 19.29
CA TRP A 107 3.71 -28.23 19.08
C TRP A 107 3.87 -26.79 19.57
N ALA A 108 2.78 -26.04 19.64
CA ALA A 108 2.82 -24.61 20.01
C ALA A 108 1.45 -24.10 20.43
N SER A 109 1.45 -22.96 21.13
CA SER A 109 0.25 -22.23 21.52
C SER A 109 0.42 -20.73 21.27
N THR A 110 -0.70 -20.03 20.99
CA THR A 110 -0.73 -18.57 20.82
C THR A 110 -2.08 -18.00 21.21
N GLY A 111 -2.06 -16.76 21.70
CA GLY A 111 -3.29 -15.98 21.91
C GLY A 111 -3.87 -15.55 20.57
N VAL A 112 -5.18 -15.68 20.42
CA VAL A 112 -5.91 -15.28 19.22
C VAL A 112 -7.22 -14.59 19.60
N ILE A 113 -7.73 -13.78 18.68
CA ILE A 113 -9.09 -13.23 18.71
C ILE A 113 -9.92 -14.05 17.74
N ILE A 114 -10.93 -14.72 18.24
CA ILE A 114 -11.85 -15.51 17.41
C ILE A 114 -13.01 -14.63 16.96
N TYR A 115 -13.20 -14.57 15.66
CA TYR A 115 -14.39 -14.01 15.05
C TYR A 115 -15.37 -15.13 14.68
N GLY A 116 -16.50 -15.17 15.39
CA GLY A 116 -17.65 -15.96 15.00
C GLY A 116 -18.46 -15.18 13.95
N ILE A 117 -18.49 -15.68 12.74
CA ILE A 117 -19.06 -14.98 11.58
C ILE A 117 -20.15 -15.81 10.88
N ASP A 118 -21.04 -15.11 10.17
CA ASP A 118 -21.89 -15.70 9.14
C ASP A 118 -21.07 -15.72 7.83
N ALA A 119 -20.66 -16.89 7.38
CA ALA A 119 -19.73 -17.05 6.27
C ALA A 119 -20.23 -16.48 4.92
N VAL A 120 -21.55 -16.35 4.73
CA VAL A 120 -22.15 -15.78 3.51
C VAL A 120 -22.22 -14.26 3.60
N ARG A 121 -22.78 -13.76 4.71
CA ARG A 121 -22.91 -12.31 4.91
C ARG A 121 -21.55 -11.61 5.04
N GLU A 122 -20.58 -12.26 5.65
CA GLU A 122 -19.22 -11.74 5.80
C GLU A 122 -18.56 -11.36 4.47
N LYS A 123 -18.84 -12.11 3.40
CA LYS A 123 -18.35 -11.82 2.04
C LYS A 123 -18.85 -10.49 1.46
N GLN A 124 -19.92 -9.94 2.02
CA GLN A 124 -20.43 -8.63 1.61
C GLN A 124 -19.67 -7.47 2.27
N VAL A 125 -18.97 -7.75 3.37
CA VAL A 125 -18.33 -6.72 4.20
C VAL A 125 -16.81 -6.83 4.17
N THR A 126 -16.26 -8.05 4.03
CA THR A 126 -14.81 -8.26 3.96
C THR A 126 -14.40 -9.09 2.76
N ASP A 127 -13.14 -8.90 2.35
CA ASP A 127 -12.49 -9.62 1.25
C ASP A 127 -11.61 -10.78 1.72
N ILE A 128 -11.70 -11.19 2.99
CA ILE A 128 -10.91 -12.30 3.55
C ILE A 128 -11.07 -13.59 2.72
N TYR A 129 -12.26 -13.84 2.18
CA TYR A 129 -12.50 -15.00 1.32
C TYR A 129 -11.68 -14.99 0.01
N LYS A 130 -11.24 -13.81 -0.47
CA LYS A 130 -10.35 -13.65 -1.63
C LYS A 130 -8.87 -13.78 -1.27
N LYS A 131 -8.55 -13.78 0.02
CA LYS A 131 -7.18 -13.80 0.55
C LYS A 131 -6.70 -15.21 0.92
N ILE A 132 -7.46 -16.26 0.55
CA ILE A 132 -7.01 -17.63 0.74
C ILE A 132 -5.74 -17.84 -0.09
N VAL A 133 -4.68 -18.34 0.57
CA VAL A 133 -3.41 -18.57 -0.10
C VAL A 133 -3.51 -19.76 -1.07
N PRO A 134 -2.71 -19.80 -2.14
CA PRO A 134 -2.63 -20.98 -3.02
C PRO A 134 -2.37 -22.24 -2.19
N ASP A 135 -3.07 -23.33 -2.50
CA ASP A 135 -3.02 -24.61 -1.76
C ASP A 135 -3.34 -24.53 -0.27
N GLY A 136 -3.81 -23.36 0.20
CA GLY A 136 -4.20 -23.09 1.57
C GLY A 136 -5.61 -23.52 1.96
N GLY A 137 -6.27 -24.40 1.18
CA GLY A 137 -7.59 -24.93 1.51
C GLY A 137 -8.76 -24.07 1.02
N ARG A 138 -9.81 -23.94 1.84
CA ARG A 138 -11.05 -23.26 1.47
C ARG A 138 -11.51 -22.27 2.52
N TYR A 139 -12.33 -21.32 2.10
CA TYR A 139 -13.06 -20.43 3.02
C TYR A 139 -14.12 -21.22 3.81
N LEU A 140 -14.59 -20.64 4.92
CA LEU A 140 -15.66 -21.20 5.74
C LEU A 140 -16.93 -21.46 4.95
N ASN A 141 -17.63 -22.54 5.31
CA ASN A 141 -18.92 -22.91 4.75
C ASN A 141 -19.97 -22.89 5.89
N GLU A 142 -21.20 -22.55 5.60
CA GLU A 142 -22.31 -22.54 6.58
C GLU A 142 -22.58 -23.91 7.22
N GLU A 143 -22.41 -24.99 6.44
CA GLU A 143 -22.72 -26.37 6.88
C GLU A 143 -21.59 -26.99 7.73
N SER A 144 -20.39 -26.39 7.74
CA SER A 144 -19.24 -26.97 8.41
C SER A 144 -19.23 -26.63 9.89
N SER A 145 -19.65 -27.56 10.72
CA SER A 145 -19.44 -27.49 12.17
C SER A 145 -18.00 -27.86 12.53
N GLY A 146 -17.32 -27.01 13.30
CA GLY A 146 -15.97 -27.26 13.81
C GLY A 146 -14.83 -26.93 12.84
N ASP A 147 -15.08 -26.19 11.76
CA ASP A 147 -14.04 -25.64 10.88
C ASP A 147 -13.50 -24.30 11.45
N ILE A 148 -12.20 -24.10 11.28
CA ILE A 148 -11.52 -22.83 11.60
C ILE A 148 -10.67 -22.36 10.39
N LEU A 149 -10.80 -21.08 10.08
CA LEU A 149 -9.96 -20.38 9.11
C LEU A 149 -8.91 -19.60 9.90
N ILE A 150 -7.64 -19.87 9.65
CA ILE A 150 -6.51 -19.21 10.33
C ILE A 150 -5.64 -18.47 9.30
N SER A 151 -4.83 -17.55 9.77
CA SER A 151 -3.89 -16.86 8.87
C SER A 151 -2.63 -17.67 8.62
N ASP A 152 -1.87 -17.27 7.58
CA ASP A 152 -0.53 -17.81 7.28
C ASP A 152 0.43 -17.61 8.48
N LYS A 153 0.32 -16.48 9.18
CA LYS A 153 1.16 -16.17 10.34
C LYS A 153 0.78 -17.01 11.57
N THR A 154 -0.50 -17.14 11.84
CA THR A 154 -0.99 -18.03 12.89
C THR A 154 -0.62 -19.49 12.61
N ALA A 155 -0.69 -19.94 11.35
CA ALA A 155 -0.26 -21.29 10.94
C ALA A 155 1.25 -21.50 11.17
N GLU A 156 2.07 -20.50 10.93
CA GLU A 156 3.51 -20.54 11.23
C GLU A 156 3.77 -20.66 12.73
N ILE A 157 3.14 -19.83 13.57
CA ILE A 157 3.31 -19.85 15.02
C ILE A 157 2.86 -21.21 15.59
N LEU A 158 1.72 -21.73 15.16
CA LEU A 158 1.18 -23.01 15.58
C LEU A 158 1.90 -24.22 14.98
N LYS A 159 2.95 -24.01 14.17
CA LYS A 159 3.74 -25.02 13.45
C LYS A 159 2.88 -25.93 12.54
N LEU A 160 1.85 -25.33 11.96
CA LEU A 160 0.99 -25.95 10.96
C LEU A 160 1.50 -25.72 9.52
N LYS A 161 2.49 -24.87 9.35
CA LYS A 161 3.22 -24.61 8.14
C LYS A 161 4.47 -25.48 8.11
N GLN A 162 4.69 -26.18 7.02
CA GLN A 162 5.89 -27.03 6.82
C GLN A 162 6.42 -26.85 5.40
N TYR A 163 7.69 -27.20 5.22
CA TYR A 163 8.34 -27.21 3.92
C TYR A 163 8.70 -28.65 3.58
N ILE A 164 8.30 -29.07 2.40
CA ILE A 164 8.58 -30.41 1.89
C ILE A 164 8.81 -30.36 0.38
N VAL A 165 9.91 -30.92 -0.08
CA VAL A 165 10.19 -31.06 -1.50
C VAL A 165 9.55 -32.34 -1.99
N THR A 166 8.52 -32.24 -2.83
CA THR A 166 7.79 -33.37 -3.40
C THR A 166 7.97 -33.41 -4.91
N ASP A 167 7.49 -34.48 -5.56
CA ASP A 167 7.47 -34.57 -7.03
C ASP A 167 6.72 -33.39 -7.68
N SER A 168 5.62 -32.98 -7.07
CA SER A 168 4.86 -31.82 -7.52
C SER A 168 5.65 -30.52 -7.39
N THR A 169 6.43 -30.37 -6.32
CA THR A 169 7.34 -29.23 -6.14
C THR A 169 8.38 -29.19 -7.26
N ILE A 170 9.04 -30.31 -7.54
CA ILE A 170 10.05 -30.40 -8.61
C ILE A 170 9.42 -30.11 -9.97
N LEU A 171 8.21 -30.60 -10.24
CA LEU A 171 7.50 -30.35 -11.49
C LEU A 171 7.14 -28.84 -11.63
N ALA A 172 6.65 -28.22 -10.56
CA ALA A 172 6.34 -26.80 -10.53
C ALA A 172 7.59 -25.94 -10.80
N LEU A 173 8.73 -26.28 -10.16
CA LEU A 173 10.01 -25.60 -10.37
C LEU A 173 10.55 -25.78 -11.81
N LYS A 174 10.33 -26.93 -12.43
CA LYS A 174 10.64 -27.14 -13.86
C LYS A 174 9.83 -26.22 -14.77
N THR A 175 8.55 -26.04 -14.47
CA THR A 175 7.67 -25.12 -15.23
C THR A 175 8.14 -23.67 -15.13
N GLU A 176 8.70 -23.27 -14.00
CA GLU A 176 9.32 -21.96 -13.76
C GLU A 176 10.74 -21.85 -14.35
N ARG A 177 11.19 -22.83 -15.12
CA ARG A 177 12.50 -22.87 -15.78
C ARG A 177 13.70 -22.83 -14.82
N VAL A 178 13.58 -23.40 -13.65
CA VAL A 178 14.71 -23.58 -12.73
C VAL A 178 15.73 -24.53 -13.38
N PRO A 179 17.04 -24.23 -13.34
CA PRO A 179 18.09 -25.05 -13.92
C PRO A 179 18.11 -26.49 -13.38
N ALA A 180 18.48 -27.46 -14.23
CA ALA A 180 18.43 -28.88 -13.88
C ALA A 180 19.38 -29.27 -12.73
N ASP A 181 20.54 -28.63 -12.63
CA ASP A 181 21.50 -28.81 -11.55
C ASP A 181 20.94 -28.41 -10.17
N ILE A 182 20.10 -27.38 -10.14
CA ILE A 182 19.37 -26.95 -8.93
C ILE A 182 18.33 -28.01 -8.52
N LEU A 183 17.60 -28.57 -9.52
CA LEU A 183 16.59 -29.60 -9.26
C LEU A 183 17.23 -30.90 -8.76
N GLU A 184 18.41 -31.27 -9.26
CA GLU A 184 19.15 -32.45 -8.81
C GLU A 184 19.63 -32.29 -7.36
N LYS A 185 20.10 -31.12 -6.98
CA LYS A 185 20.45 -30.81 -5.58
C LYS A 185 19.24 -30.87 -4.65
N LEU A 186 18.05 -30.46 -5.12
CA LEU A 186 16.81 -30.53 -4.33
C LEU A 186 16.37 -31.98 -4.07
N ASP A 187 16.77 -32.93 -4.89
CA ASP A 187 16.43 -34.35 -4.71
C ASP A 187 17.01 -34.90 -3.39
N THR A 188 18.12 -34.34 -2.89
CA THR A 188 18.68 -34.71 -1.56
C THR A 188 17.78 -34.30 -0.39
N LEU A 189 16.92 -33.29 -0.59
CA LEU A 189 15.95 -32.80 0.40
C LEU A 189 14.53 -33.37 0.19
N ARG A 190 14.38 -34.33 -0.73
CA ARG A 190 13.09 -34.92 -1.10
C ARG A 190 12.45 -35.64 0.08
N ASP A 191 11.15 -35.39 0.26
CA ASP A 191 10.33 -35.95 1.33
C ASP A 191 10.78 -35.65 2.77
N VAL A 192 11.82 -34.80 2.93
CA VAL A 192 12.23 -34.29 4.24
C VAL A 192 11.29 -33.17 4.67
N ARG A 193 10.77 -33.24 5.89
CA ARG A 193 9.81 -32.28 6.43
C ARG A 193 10.48 -31.29 7.36
N PHE A 194 10.45 -30.00 7.00
CA PHE A 194 10.95 -28.90 7.81
C PHE A 194 9.77 -28.10 8.38
N ARG A 195 9.74 -27.91 9.70
CA ARG A 195 8.64 -27.23 10.40
C ARG A 195 8.87 -25.74 10.61
N SER A 196 9.99 -25.23 10.19
CA SER A 196 10.32 -23.81 10.29
C SER A 196 11.01 -23.33 9.01
N PRO A 197 10.74 -22.08 8.59
CA PRO A 197 11.48 -21.47 7.46
C PRO A 197 12.99 -21.47 7.69
N LYS A 198 13.41 -21.31 8.96
CA LYS A 198 14.83 -21.28 9.33
C LYS A 198 15.51 -22.60 9.06
N ASP A 199 14.90 -23.71 9.51
CA ASP A 199 15.48 -25.05 9.32
C ASP A 199 15.57 -25.42 7.84
N PHE A 200 14.55 -25.05 7.05
CA PHE A 200 14.55 -25.26 5.60
C PHE A 200 15.62 -24.43 4.90
N ASN A 201 15.73 -23.15 5.24
CA ASN A 201 16.76 -22.27 4.68
C ASN A 201 18.18 -22.72 5.07
N GLU A 202 18.39 -23.25 6.28
CA GLU A 202 19.67 -23.84 6.69
C GLU A 202 19.99 -25.09 5.88
N ALA A 203 18.98 -25.94 5.59
CA ALA A 203 19.16 -27.10 4.73
C ALA A 203 19.49 -26.69 3.29
N LEU A 204 18.80 -25.70 2.74
CA LEU A 204 19.12 -25.13 1.42
C LEU A 204 20.55 -24.60 1.35
N LYS A 205 21.02 -23.86 2.37
CA LYS A 205 22.38 -23.31 2.42
C LYS A 205 23.48 -24.37 2.50
N LYS A 206 23.17 -25.60 2.91
CA LYS A 206 24.14 -26.70 2.90
C LYS A 206 24.33 -27.31 1.51
N GLU A 207 23.24 -27.37 0.73
CA GLU A 207 23.23 -27.98 -0.61
C GLU A 207 23.51 -26.97 -1.73
N PHE A 208 23.21 -25.69 -1.51
CA PHE A 208 23.28 -24.62 -2.50
C PHE A 208 24.38 -23.61 -2.17
N SER A 209 25.03 -23.09 -3.19
CA SER A 209 25.90 -21.93 -3.07
C SER A 209 25.12 -20.66 -2.71
N LYS A 210 25.79 -19.64 -2.13
CA LYS A 210 25.14 -18.38 -1.77
C LYS A 210 24.39 -17.74 -2.94
N LYS A 211 24.95 -17.77 -4.16
CA LYS A 211 24.32 -17.21 -5.37
C LYS A 211 23.05 -17.98 -5.77
N GLU A 212 23.05 -19.29 -5.63
CA GLU A 212 21.90 -20.14 -5.93
C GLU A 212 20.77 -19.89 -4.92
N VAL A 213 21.09 -19.74 -3.63
CA VAL A 213 20.10 -19.39 -2.59
C VAL A 213 19.53 -17.99 -2.84
N ASP A 214 20.36 -17.01 -3.19
CA ASP A 214 19.91 -15.65 -3.46
C ASP A 214 19.00 -15.59 -4.70
N ASN A 215 19.23 -16.42 -5.73
CA ASN A 215 18.45 -16.42 -6.96
C ASN A 215 17.20 -17.30 -6.90
N PHE A 216 17.28 -18.46 -6.26
CA PHE A 216 16.22 -19.49 -6.34
C PHE A 216 15.62 -19.85 -4.97
N GLY A 217 16.27 -19.50 -3.85
CA GLY A 217 15.87 -19.92 -2.51
C GLY A 217 14.44 -19.53 -2.15
N VAL A 218 14.02 -18.31 -2.50
CA VAL A 218 12.65 -17.83 -2.25
C VAL A 218 11.64 -18.64 -3.07
N LEU A 219 11.90 -18.87 -4.35
CA LEU A 219 11.02 -19.63 -5.23
C LEU A 219 10.91 -21.09 -4.78
N VAL A 220 12.04 -21.72 -4.40
CA VAL A 220 12.07 -23.07 -3.87
C VAL A 220 11.27 -23.17 -2.57
N ALA A 221 11.43 -22.21 -1.66
CA ALA A 221 10.69 -22.18 -0.40
C ALA A 221 9.18 -22.03 -0.65
N GLU A 222 8.79 -21.13 -1.57
CA GLU A 222 7.39 -20.92 -1.94
C GLU A 222 6.74 -22.20 -2.50
N LYS A 223 7.40 -22.87 -3.44
CA LYS A 223 6.87 -24.10 -4.06
C LYS A 223 6.96 -25.36 -3.16
N SER A 224 7.82 -25.32 -2.14
CA SER A 224 7.95 -26.42 -1.16
C SER A 224 7.03 -26.26 0.05
N LEU A 225 6.31 -25.12 0.12
CA LEU A 225 5.40 -24.84 1.22
C LEU A 225 4.19 -25.77 1.18
N ASP A 226 3.91 -26.42 2.31
CA ASP A 226 2.75 -27.27 2.51
C ASP A 226 2.07 -26.90 3.83
N TYR A 227 0.75 -26.73 3.76
CA TYR A 227 -0.08 -26.43 4.92
C TYR A 227 -0.72 -27.72 5.44
N ARG A 228 -0.63 -27.93 6.72
CA ARG A 228 -1.27 -29.07 7.39
C ARG A 228 -2.76 -28.83 7.56
N LEU A 229 -3.49 -28.80 6.44
CA LEU A 229 -4.94 -28.67 6.43
C LEU A 229 -5.59 -29.85 7.17
N ARG A 230 -6.79 -29.63 7.73
CA ARG A 230 -7.56 -30.56 8.58
C ARG A 230 -6.89 -30.96 9.89
N ASN A 231 -5.71 -30.39 10.24
CA ASN A 231 -5.17 -30.58 11.58
C ASN A 231 -6.09 -29.98 12.62
N LYS A 232 -6.09 -30.60 13.78
CA LYS A 232 -6.89 -30.16 14.93
C LYS A 232 -6.17 -29.04 15.64
N VAL A 233 -6.90 -27.97 15.91
CA VAL A 233 -6.50 -26.86 16.78
C VAL A 233 -7.47 -26.84 17.96
N GLN A 234 -6.94 -26.93 19.14
CA GLN A 234 -7.73 -26.80 20.38
C GLN A 234 -7.84 -25.33 20.71
N ILE A 235 -9.05 -24.84 20.82
CA ILE A 235 -9.37 -23.47 21.23
C ILE A 235 -9.84 -23.50 22.67
N THR A 236 -9.22 -22.68 23.51
CA THR A 236 -9.63 -22.48 24.90
C THR A 236 -10.11 -21.03 25.05
N ILE A 237 -11.32 -20.87 25.51
CA ILE A 237 -12.00 -19.60 25.80
C ILE A 237 -12.45 -19.59 27.24
N SER A 238 -12.76 -18.42 27.80
CA SER A 238 -13.41 -18.31 29.10
C SER A 238 -14.93 -18.20 28.94
N ASP A 239 -15.70 -18.91 29.77
CA ASP A 239 -17.15 -18.71 29.87
C ASP A 239 -17.51 -17.39 30.55
N LYS A 240 -18.81 -17.14 30.72
CA LYS A 240 -19.34 -15.95 31.43
C LYS A 240 -18.91 -15.87 32.90
N ASN A 241 -18.49 -16.98 33.50
CA ASN A 241 -18.06 -17.09 34.90
C ASN A 241 -16.52 -17.13 35.01
N GLY A 242 -15.79 -17.05 33.93
CA GLY A 242 -14.33 -17.14 33.88
C GLY A 242 -13.78 -18.58 33.84
N ASN A 243 -14.65 -19.61 33.72
CA ASN A 243 -14.17 -20.99 33.60
C ASN A 243 -13.68 -21.29 32.19
N PRO A 244 -12.61 -22.09 32.03
CA PRO A 244 -12.10 -22.44 30.70
C PRO A 244 -13.01 -23.46 30.02
N ILE A 245 -13.46 -23.13 28.80
CA ILE A 245 -14.16 -24.02 27.90
C ILE A 245 -13.22 -24.35 26.73
N GLN A 246 -13.21 -25.60 26.29
CA GLN A 246 -12.35 -26.07 25.24
C GLN A 246 -13.16 -26.66 24.09
N GLY A 247 -12.79 -26.26 22.88
CA GLY A 247 -13.32 -26.81 21.63
C GLY A 247 -12.21 -27.29 20.70
N ILE A 248 -12.49 -28.28 19.89
CA ILE A 248 -11.56 -28.81 18.89
C ILE A 248 -12.08 -28.40 17.53
N PHE A 249 -11.28 -27.63 16.81
CA PHE A 249 -11.56 -27.17 15.45
C PHE A 249 -10.60 -27.82 14.45
N ARG A 250 -11.02 -27.88 13.18
CA ARG A 250 -10.19 -28.36 12.08
C ARG A 250 -9.86 -27.21 11.13
N VAL A 251 -8.60 -27.04 10.80
CA VAL A 251 -8.16 -26.01 9.86
C VAL A 251 -8.75 -26.32 8.48
N CYS A 252 -9.67 -25.49 8.02
CA CYS A 252 -10.29 -25.61 6.70
C CYS A 252 -9.57 -24.78 5.63
N GLY A 253 -8.94 -23.71 6.04
CA GLY A 253 -8.22 -22.83 5.14
C GLY A 253 -7.23 -21.91 5.82
N ILE A 254 -6.33 -21.38 5.00
CA ILE A 254 -5.30 -20.44 5.39
C ILE A 254 -5.47 -19.16 4.57
N TYR A 255 -5.58 -18.01 5.23
CA TYR A 255 -5.62 -16.71 4.56
C TYR A 255 -4.36 -15.90 4.86
N LYS A 256 -4.05 -14.93 4.01
CA LYS A 256 -2.96 -13.98 4.22
C LYS A 256 -3.40 -12.59 3.79
N THR A 257 -3.28 -11.62 4.72
CA THR A 257 -3.46 -10.19 4.43
C THR A 257 -2.09 -9.50 4.29
N THR A 258 -2.09 -8.20 4.14
CA THR A 258 -0.87 -7.38 4.14
C THR A 258 -0.46 -6.94 5.54
N ASN A 259 -1.30 -7.17 6.56
CA ASN A 259 -1.07 -6.77 7.94
C ASN A 259 -0.70 -7.98 8.80
N THR A 260 0.60 -8.18 9.02
CA THR A 260 1.11 -9.28 9.85
C THR A 260 0.57 -9.25 11.28
N GLY A 261 0.35 -8.06 11.86
CA GLY A 261 -0.19 -7.92 13.21
C GLY A 261 -1.62 -8.44 13.31
N TYR A 262 -2.47 -8.11 12.32
CA TYR A 262 -3.82 -8.64 12.20
C TYR A 262 -3.81 -10.16 11.96
N ASP A 263 -2.98 -10.62 11.04
CA ASP A 263 -2.84 -12.04 10.71
C ASP A 263 -2.35 -12.88 11.89
N GLN A 264 -1.51 -12.30 12.75
CA GLN A 264 -0.98 -13.02 13.93
C GLN A 264 -2.05 -13.32 14.98
N THR A 265 -3.07 -12.50 15.07
CA THR A 265 -4.04 -12.56 16.16
C THR A 265 -5.43 -13.01 15.73
N THR A 266 -5.79 -12.94 14.45
CA THR A 266 -7.18 -13.11 14.01
C THR A 266 -7.43 -14.48 13.40
N VAL A 267 -8.51 -15.13 13.86
CA VAL A 267 -9.01 -16.40 13.31
C VAL A 267 -10.53 -16.35 13.17
N PHE A 268 -11.08 -17.08 12.22
CA PHE A 268 -12.51 -17.07 11.93
C PHE A 268 -13.12 -18.46 12.09
N VAL A 269 -14.31 -18.51 12.66
CA VAL A 269 -15.15 -19.69 12.80
C VAL A 269 -16.60 -19.34 12.47
N ASN A 270 -17.43 -20.34 12.21
CA ASN A 270 -18.85 -20.11 12.07
C ASN A 270 -19.46 -19.67 13.42
N ASN A 271 -20.29 -18.63 13.43
CA ASN A 271 -20.88 -18.08 14.64
C ASN A 271 -21.75 -19.10 15.39
N ARG A 272 -22.48 -19.98 14.70
CA ARG A 272 -23.26 -21.07 15.32
C ARG A 272 -22.35 -22.08 16.03
N THR A 273 -21.20 -22.41 15.43
CA THR A 273 -20.23 -23.31 16.06
C THR A 273 -19.69 -22.72 17.37
N LEU A 274 -19.46 -21.43 17.37
CA LEU A 274 -19.00 -20.72 18.54
C LEU A 274 -20.09 -20.62 19.62
N ALA A 275 -21.34 -20.33 19.24
CA ALA A 275 -22.49 -20.34 20.13
C ALA A 275 -22.70 -21.70 20.80
N ASN A 276 -22.62 -22.78 20.03
CA ASN A 276 -22.71 -24.17 20.58
C ASN A 276 -21.59 -24.47 21.56
N LEU A 277 -20.37 -23.94 21.36
CA LEU A 277 -19.26 -24.11 22.29
C LEU A 277 -19.56 -23.47 23.66
N TYR A 278 -20.29 -22.35 23.68
CA TYR A 278 -20.74 -21.68 24.87
C TYR A 278 -21.92 -22.37 25.58
N GLY A 279 -22.56 -23.32 24.92
CA GLY A 279 -23.82 -23.87 25.41
C GLY A 279 -24.99 -22.86 25.36
N ASN A 280 -24.93 -21.90 24.46
CA ASN A 280 -25.94 -20.86 24.26
C ASN A 280 -26.63 -21.05 22.91
N ASP A 281 -27.96 -20.99 22.90
CA ASP A 281 -28.75 -21.07 21.64
C ASP A 281 -28.72 -19.73 20.87
N GLU A 282 -28.34 -18.63 21.56
CA GLU A 282 -28.27 -17.31 20.97
C GLU A 282 -26.84 -16.91 20.60
N ILE A 283 -26.70 -16.31 19.41
CA ILE A 283 -25.44 -15.77 18.91
C ILE A 283 -25.12 -14.47 19.63
N LEU A 284 -24.04 -14.45 20.40
CA LEU A 284 -23.55 -13.25 21.06
C LEU A 284 -23.03 -12.25 20.03
N THR A 285 -23.49 -11.02 20.05
CA THR A 285 -23.04 -9.97 19.13
C THR A 285 -22.19 -8.94 19.86
N HIS A 286 -20.87 -8.93 19.61
CA HIS A 286 -19.94 -7.97 20.19
C HIS A 286 -19.57 -6.86 19.23
N GLU A 287 -19.74 -7.12 17.94
CA GLU A 287 -19.40 -6.19 16.87
C GLU A 287 -20.44 -6.24 15.74
N ILE A 288 -20.86 -5.07 15.26
CA ILE A 288 -21.55 -4.93 13.98
C ILE A 288 -20.60 -4.18 13.06
N ALA A 289 -20.23 -4.81 11.94
CA ALA A 289 -19.42 -4.19 10.92
C ALA A 289 -20.30 -3.74 9.74
N ILE A 290 -20.07 -2.51 9.27
CA ILE A 290 -20.89 -1.85 8.24
C ILE A 290 -19.97 -1.35 7.14
N LEU A 291 -20.27 -1.74 5.90
CA LEU A 291 -19.63 -1.26 4.69
C LEU A 291 -20.59 -0.37 3.93
N LEU A 292 -20.15 0.82 3.52
CA LEU A 292 -20.91 1.80 2.77
C LEU A 292 -20.48 1.80 1.30
N ASN A 293 -21.35 2.30 0.42
CA ASN A 293 -21.06 2.48 -1.00
C ASN A 293 -19.94 3.49 -1.24
N ASN A 294 -19.82 4.52 -0.39
CA ASN A 294 -18.81 5.57 -0.52
C ASN A 294 -18.20 5.91 0.85
N ILE A 295 -16.88 5.96 0.92
CA ILE A 295 -16.13 6.32 2.13
C ILE A 295 -16.41 7.75 2.62
N ASN A 296 -16.84 8.65 1.73
CA ASN A 296 -17.14 10.03 2.09
C ASN A 296 -18.41 10.14 2.96
N ASP A 297 -19.29 9.15 2.93
CA ASP A 297 -20.56 9.16 3.67
C ASP A 297 -20.38 8.66 5.12
N VAL A 298 -19.18 8.21 5.49
CA VAL A 298 -18.86 7.66 6.82
C VAL A 298 -19.22 8.62 7.96
N SER A 299 -18.96 9.91 7.79
CA SER A 299 -19.20 10.91 8.85
C SER A 299 -20.71 11.16 9.06
N SER A 300 -21.48 11.31 7.99
CA SER A 300 -22.94 11.52 8.06
C SER A 300 -23.68 10.29 8.60
N VAL A 301 -23.27 9.10 8.12
CA VAL A 301 -23.83 7.82 8.59
C VAL A 301 -23.50 7.57 10.06
N LYS A 302 -22.25 7.88 10.52
CA LYS A 302 -21.89 7.79 11.93
C LYS A 302 -22.84 8.63 12.81
N GLU A 303 -23.13 9.87 12.41
CA GLU A 303 -24.04 10.74 13.17
C GLU A 303 -25.46 10.15 13.24
N SER A 304 -25.95 9.58 12.15
CA SER A 304 -27.26 8.92 12.11
C SER A 304 -27.31 7.68 13.01
N LEU A 305 -26.27 6.84 12.94
CA LEU A 305 -26.16 5.64 13.77
C LEU A 305 -26.01 5.96 15.26
N ASN A 306 -25.29 7.00 15.64
CA ASN A 306 -25.14 7.43 17.02
C ASN A 306 -26.50 7.76 17.68
N ARG A 307 -27.51 8.23 16.92
CA ARG A 307 -28.83 8.56 17.45
C ARG A 307 -29.63 7.33 17.87
N ILE A 308 -29.37 6.19 17.23
CA ILE A 308 -30.11 4.93 17.46
C ILE A 308 -29.30 3.90 18.24
N SER A 309 -27.99 4.12 18.44
CA SER A 309 -27.10 3.15 19.07
C SER A 309 -27.19 3.13 20.60
N GLY A 310 -27.88 4.08 21.24
CA GLY A 310 -27.98 4.17 22.70
C GLY A 310 -26.61 4.21 23.38
N ASP A 311 -26.35 3.27 24.29
CA ASP A 311 -25.09 3.17 25.04
C ASP A 311 -23.95 2.50 24.24
N ASN A 312 -24.21 2.08 23.00
CA ASN A 312 -23.18 1.48 22.17
C ASN A 312 -22.32 2.56 21.48
N SER A 313 -21.05 2.28 21.29
CA SER A 313 -20.08 3.16 20.63
C SER A 313 -20.03 2.89 19.14
N VAL A 314 -20.26 3.92 18.34
CA VAL A 314 -20.10 3.89 16.87
C VAL A 314 -18.73 4.43 16.49
N ARG A 315 -17.89 3.60 15.91
CA ARG A 315 -16.50 3.94 15.51
C ARG A 315 -16.32 3.86 14.02
N THR A 316 -15.61 4.83 13.48
CA THR A 316 -15.21 4.85 12.07
C THR A 316 -13.89 4.11 11.86
N TRP A 317 -13.59 3.75 10.63
CA TRP A 317 -12.31 3.15 10.26
C TRP A 317 -11.09 4.00 10.69
N LYS A 318 -11.22 5.33 10.76
CA LYS A 318 -10.16 6.23 11.25
C LYS A 318 -9.82 6.02 12.72
N GLU A 319 -10.84 5.68 13.51
CA GLU A 319 -10.69 5.42 14.95
C GLU A 319 -10.24 3.98 15.23
N LEU A 320 -10.57 3.06 14.33
CA LEU A 320 -10.25 1.63 14.44
C LEU A 320 -8.89 1.26 13.86
N ALA A 321 -8.46 1.95 12.79
CA ALA A 321 -7.16 1.78 12.15
C ALA A 321 -6.41 3.13 12.08
N PRO A 322 -5.94 3.65 13.23
CA PRO A 322 -5.33 4.97 13.31
C PRO A 322 -4.05 5.10 12.49
N ASP A 323 -3.29 4.03 12.30
CA ASP A 323 -2.12 3.97 11.44
C ASP A 323 -2.47 4.26 9.97
N ALA A 324 -3.51 3.61 9.43
CA ALA A 324 -3.99 3.86 8.08
C ALA A 324 -4.58 5.28 7.95
N ALA A 325 -5.28 5.77 8.98
CA ALA A 325 -5.83 7.12 9.01
C ALA A 325 -4.74 8.19 8.99
N MET A 326 -3.73 8.09 9.87
CA MET A 326 -2.60 9.01 9.93
C MET A 326 -1.84 9.03 8.60
N MET A 327 -1.59 7.86 8.01
CA MET A 327 -0.92 7.77 6.72
C MET A 327 -1.70 8.49 5.62
N ASN A 328 -3.03 8.33 5.58
CA ASN A 328 -3.89 9.03 4.63
C ASN A 328 -3.89 10.55 4.87
N ASP A 329 -3.99 10.99 6.10
CA ASP A 329 -4.07 12.40 6.46
C ASP A 329 -2.73 13.14 6.23
N PHE A 330 -1.59 12.47 6.46
CA PHE A 330 -0.26 13.03 6.18
C PHE A 330 0.14 12.99 4.70
N MET A 331 -0.62 12.33 3.84
CA MET A 331 -0.27 12.19 2.42
C MET A 331 -0.10 13.54 1.72
N ILE A 332 -0.97 14.52 2.01
CA ILE A 332 -0.88 15.88 1.43
C ILE A 332 0.42 16.56 1.87
N MET A 333 0.81 16.40 3.14
CA MET A 333 2.06 16.95 3.67
C MET A 333 3.28 16.33 2.97
N TYR A 334 3.29 15.02 2.76
CA TYR A 334 4.35 14.34 2.02
C TYR A 334 4.42 14.83 0.56
N TYR A 335 3.29 15.05 -0.09
CA TYR A 335 3.26 15.62 -1.44
C TYR A 335 3.92 16.98 -1.50
N ILE A 336 3.56 17.90 -0.61
CA ILE A 336 4.13 19.24 -0.57
C ILE A 336 5.63 19.18 -0.32
N LEU A 337 6.08 18.35 0.63
CA LEU A 337 7.49 18.17 0.96
C LEU A 337 8.30 17.66 -0.24
N PHE A 338 7.90 16.54 -0.84
CA PHE A 338 8.65 15.92 -1.93
C PHE A 338 8.61 16.74 -3.23
N VAL A 339 7.43 17.28 -3.58
CA VAL A 339 7.32 18.19 -4.72
C VAL A 339 8.17 19.44 -4.48
N GLY A 340 8.17 19.99 -3.26
CA GLY A 340 9.02 21.11 -2.88
C GLY A 340 10.52 20.84 -3.07
N ILE A 341 11.01 19.69 -2.61
CA ILE A 341 12.41 19.27 -2.79
C ILE A 341 12.76 19.16 -4.29
N ILE A 342 11.88 18.51 -5.06
CA ILE A 342 12.09 18.35 -6.51
C ILE A 342 12.10 19.70 -7.21
N MET A 343 11.17 20.61 -6.87
CA MET A 343 11.10 21.96 -7.44
C MET A 343 12.33 22.79 -7.09
N LEU A 344 12.86 22.67 -5.87
CA LEU A 344 14.13 23.30 -5.49
C LEU A 344 15.29 22.79 -6.33
N ALA A 345 15.42 21.47 -6.48
CA ALA A 345 16.47 20.86 -7.32
C ALA A 345 16.38 21.35 -8.78
N LEU A 346 15.16 21.39 -9.34
CA LEU A 346 14.91 21.92 -10.68
C LEU A 346 15.26 23.42 -10.76
N ALA A 347 14.90 24.21 -9.75
CA ALA A 347 15.21 25.62 -9.71
C ALA A 347 16.72 25.89 -9.79
N PHE A 348 17.52 25.17 -9.00
CA PHE A 348 18.98 25.27 -9.05
C PHE A 348 19.54 24.86 -10.42
N GLY A 349 19.04 23.77 -11.00
CA GLY A 349 19.42 23.34 -12.34
C GLY A 349 19.13 24.38 -13.42
N ILE A 350 17.94 24.98 -13.39
CA ILE A 350 17.51 26.04 -14.31
C ILE A 350 18.37 27.28 -14.12
N ILE A 351 18.56 27.76 -12.89
CA ILE A 351 19.37 28.94 -12.59
C ILE A 351 20.79 28.77 -13.13
N ASN A 352 21.46 27.67 -12.81
CA ASN A 352 22.83 27.40 -13.22
C ASN A 352 22.98 27.38 -14.76
N THR A 353 22.09 26.65 -15.42
CA THR A 353 22.14 26.52 -16.88
C THR A 353 21.81 27.84 -17.59
N MET A 354 20.85 28.61 -17.07
CA MET A 354 20.49 29.90 -17.64
C MET A 354 21.56 30.98 -17.38
N LEU A 355 22.24 30.94 -16.22
CA LEU A 355 23.37 31.83 -15.99
C LEU A 355 24.50 31.59 -17.00
N MET A 356 24.85 30.30 -17.24
CA MET A 356 25.83 29.95 -18.25
C MET A 356 25.40 30.43 -19.64
N ALA A 357 24.12 30.22 -19.97
CA ALA A 357 23.54 30.70 -21.21
C ALA A 357 23.69 32.21 -21.45
N ILE A 358 23.50 33.00 -20.42
CA ILE A 358 23.63 34.46 -20.48
C ILE A 358 25.07 34.86 -20.64
N LEU A 359 25.99 34.21 -19.93
CA LEU A 359 27.44 34.49 -20.05
C LEU A 359 27.99 34.20 -21.46
N GLU A 360 27.57 33.07 -22.07
CA GLU A 360 27.94 32.74 -23.45
C GLU A 360 27.41 33.74 -24.48
N ARG A 361 26.30 34.42 -24.21
CA ARG A 361 25.61 35.36 -25.12
C ARG A 361 25.76 36.82 -24.71
N THR A 362 26.77 37.14 -23.89
CA THR A 362 26.99 38.49 -23.35
C THR A 362 27.15 39.51 -24.48
N LYS A 363 27.92 39.20 -25.56
CA LYS A 363 28.09 40.06 -26.72
C LYS A 363 26.79 40.32 -27.49
N GLU A 364 25.96 39.28 -27.67
CA GLU A 364 24.66 39.42 -28.38
C GLU A 364 23.69 40.29 -27.55
N LEU A 365 23.61 40.07 -26.22
CA LEU A 365 22.77 40.85 -25.34
C LEU A 365 23.24 42.32 -25.25
N GLY A 366 24.57 42.54 -25.21
CA GLY A 366 25.17 43.88 -25.27
C GLY A 366 24.86 44.61 -26.59
N MET A 367 24.93 43.92 -27.72
CA MET A 367 24.57 44.46 -29.03
C MET A 367 23.07 44.87 -29.08
N LEU A 368 22.18 44.03 -28.58
CA LEU A 368 20.74 44.33 -28.51
C LEU A 368 20.46 45.59 -27.67
N MET A 369 21.18 45.76 -26.57
CA MET A 369 21.11 46.98 -25.74
C MET A 369 21.66 48.19 -26.45
N ALA A 370 22.78 48.07 -27.19
CA ALA A 370 23.40 49.15 -27.92
C ALA A 370 22.52 49.65 -29.08
N ILE A 371 21.74 48.79 -29.72
CA ILE A 371 20.76 49.13 -30.78
C ILE A 371 19.47 49.76 -30.18
N GLY A 372 19.36 49.87 -28.83
CA GLY A 372 18.23 50.50 -28.17
C GLY A 372 17.09 49.59 -27.76
N MET A 373 17.32 48.26 -27.65
CA MET A 373 16.30 47.35 -27.14
C MET A 373 16.05 47.63 -25.65
N ASN A 374 14.79 47.86 -25.27
CA ASN A 374 14.38 48.11 -23.89
C ASN A 374 14.69 46.90 -22.98
N HIS A 375 15.25 47.18 -21.79
CA HIS A 375 15.57 46.20 -20.76
C HIS A 375 14.40 45.25 -20.46
N SER A 376 13.16 45.77 -20.41
CA SER A 376 11.96 44.98 -20.19
C SER A 376 11.72 43.91 -21.28
N ARG A 377 12.10 44.24 -22.55
CA ARG A 377 11.97 43.27 -23.65
C ARG A 377 13.01 42.16 -23.56
N ILE A 378 14.24 42.48 -23.16
CA ILE A 378 15.31 41.50 -22.93
C ILE A 378 14.94 40.58 -21.78
N PHE A 379 14.45 41.17 -20.67
CA PHE A 379 13.95 40.42 -19.52
C PHE A 379 12.88 39.41 -19.92
N LYS A 380 11.82 39.86 -20.59
CA LYS A 380 10.73 39.01 -21.08
C LYS A 380 11.21 37.93 -22.06
N MET A 381 12.19 38.23 -22.89
CA MET A 381 12.77 37.27 -23.85
C MET A 381 13.45 36.10 -23.08
N ILE A 382 14.29 36.40 -22.08
CA ILE A 382 14.98 35.39 -21.27
C ILE A 382 13.97 34.58 -20.46
N MET A 383 12.99 35.23 -19.85
CA MET A 383 11.90 34.55 -19.12
C MET A 383 11.15 33.55 -20.01
N LEU A 384 10.75 33.99 -21.21
CA LEU A 384 10.04 33.12 -22.17
C LEU A 384 10.91 31.96 -22.66
N GLU A 385 12.21 32.19 -22.89
CA GLU A 385 13.15 31.13 -23.28
C GLU A 385 13.20 30.03 -22.19
N THR A 386 13.27 30.41 -20.91
CA THR A 386 13.25 29.46 -19.81
C THR A 386 11.91 28.72 -19.73
N VAL A 387 10.79 29.44 -19.80
CA VAL A 387 9.45 28.82 -19.76
C VAL A 387 9.26 27.83 -20.90
N PHE A 388 9.71 28.14 -22.11
CA PHE A 388 9.62 27.21 -23.24
C PHE A 388 10.47 25.95 -23.04
N LEU A 389 11.72 26.11 -22.57
CA LEU A 389 12.60 24.97 -22.29
C LEU A 389 11.99 24.04 -21.22
N THR A 390 11.52 24.62 -20.14
CA THR A 390 10.90 23.84 -19.05
C THR A 390 9.58 23.22 -19.46
N SER A 391 8.76 23.90 -20.26
CA SER A 391 7.50 23.35 -20.77
C SER A 391 7.72 22.13 -21.66
N VAL A 392 8.73 22.15 -22.55
CA VAL A 392 9.08 20.99 -23.37
C VAL A 392 9.53 19.83 -22.49
N GLY A 393 10.40 20.08 -21.51
CA GLY A 393 10.85 19.07 -20.54
C GLY A 393 9.70 18.55 -19.69
N ALA A 394 8.77 19.43 -19.28
CA ALA A 394 7.62 19.06 -18.50
C ALA A 394 6.67 18.12 -19.26
N VAL A 395 6.32 18.45 -20.49
CA VAL A 395 5.49 17.57 -21.33
C VAL A 395 6.15 16.21 -21.56
N ALA A 396 7.44 16.20 -21.88
CA ALA A 396 8.19 14.96 -22.06
C ALA A 396 8.23 14.13 -20.77
N GLY A 397 8.49 14.77 -19.61
CA GLY A 397 8.54 14.14 -18.30
C GLY A 397 7.21 13.58 -17.85
N MET A 398 6.11 14.31 -18.10
CA MET A 398 4.76 13.85 -17.76
C MET A 398 4.31 12.68 -18.62
N LEU A 399 4.52 12.74 -19.92
CA LEU A 399 4.17 11.63 -20.83
C LEU A 399 4.96 10.36 -20.48
N SER A 400 6.27 10.51 -20.25
CA SER A 400 7.12 9.38 -19.85
C SER A 400 6.75 8.86 -18.46
N GLY A 401 6.54 9.74 -17.48
CA GLY A 401 6.12 9.37 -16.14
C GLY A 401 4.75 8.68 -16.12
N TRP A 402 3.78 9.19 -16.90
CA TRP A 402 2.48 8.55 -17.08
C TRP A 402 2.60 7.14 -17.68
N ALA A 403 3.39 6.98 -18.73
CA ALA A 403 3.61 5.68 -19.36
C ALA A 403 4.24 4.68 -18.38
N ILE A 404 5.29 5.10 -17.65
CA ILE A 404 5.96 4.24 -16.66
C ILE A 404 4.99 3.86 -15.53
N VAL A 405 4.26 4.83 -14.94
CA VAL A 405 3.31 4.55 -13.86
C VAL A 405 2.17 3.65 -14.35
N THR A 406 1.70 3.81 -15.59
CA THR A 406 0.66 2.94 -16.17
C THR A 406 1.13 1.50 -16.31
N VAL A 407 2.37 1.29 -16.74
CA VAL A 407 2.96 -0.06 -16.83
C VAL A 407 3.18 -0.64 -15.43
N LEU A 408 3.85 0.09 -14.54
CA LEU A 408 4.13 -0.36 -13.18
C LEU A 408 2.86 -0.53 -12.34
N GLY A 409 1.81 0.25 -12.60
CA GLY A 409 0.50 0.11 -11.97
C GLY A 409 -0.22 -1.20 -12.33
N LYS A 410 0.12 -1.83 -13.46
CA LYS A 410 -0.39 -3.15 -13.86
C LYS A 410 0.50 -4.29 -13.39
N THR A 411 1.82 -4.14 -13.50
CA THR A 411 2.79 -5.19 -13.14
C THR A 411 3.09 -5.24 -11.66
N GLY A 412 2.98 -4.11 -10.97
CA GLY A 412 3.42 -3.92 -9.60
C GLY A 412 4.96 -3.85 -9.48
N ILE A 413 5.42 -3.15 -8.46
CA ILE A 413 6.83 -3.13 -8.05
C ILE A 413 6.96 -4.07 -6.86
N HIS A 414 7.83 -5.07 -6.95
CA HIS A 414 8.04 -6.05 -5.89
C HIS A 414 9.27 -5.67 -5.05
N PHE A 415 9.08 -5.47 -3.75
CA PHE A 415 10.15 -5.16 -2.79
C PHE A 415 10.56 -6.43 -2.02
N SER A 416 10.97 -7.49 -2.73
CA SER A 416 11.23 -8.81 -2.15
C SER A 416 12.21 -8.81 -0.98
N SER A 417 13.29 -8.04 -1.07
CA SER A 417 14.31 -7.98 -0.02
C SER A 417 13.85 -7.27 1.27
N TRP A 418 12.75 -6.53 1.22
CA TRP A 418 12.21 -5.70 2.31
C TRP A 418 10.78 -6.10 2.66
N GLY A 419 10.24 -7.11 1.97
CA GLY A 419 8.83 -7.50 2.03
C GLY A 419 8.35 -7.82 3.44
N GLU A 420 9.09 -8.64 4.18
CA GLU A 420 8.74 -9.01 5.57
C GLU A 420 8.70 -7.77 6.50
N GLY A 421 9.62 -6.82 6.30
CA GLY A 421 9.63 -5.58 7.07
C GLY A 421 8.43 -4.69 6.76
N PHE A 422 8.01 -4.60 5.49
CA PHE A 422 6.82 -3.84 5.10
C PHE A 422 5.54 -4.51 5.60
N GLU A 423 5.40 -5.83 5.47
CA GLU A 423 4.25 -6.58 5.97
C GLU A 423 4.12 -6.50 7.50
N ALA A 424 5.24 -6.40 8.23
CA ALA A 424 5.24 -6.23 9.68
C ALA A 424 4.60 -4.91 10.14
N ILE A 425 4.63 -3.87 9.31
CA ILE A 425 4.01 -2.56 9.55
C ILE A 425 2.74 -2.34 8.73
N GLY A 426 2.16 -3.42 8.17
CA GLY A 426 0.89 -3.39 7.45
C GLY A 426 0.95 -2.91 6.00
N PHE A 427 2.14 -2.89 5.38
CA PHE A 427 2.30 -2.52 3.99
C PHE A 427 2.49 -3.73 3.08
N ALA A 428 1.88 -3.69 1.90
CA ALA A 428 2.09 -4.73 0.91
C ALA A 428 3.54 -4.74 0.39
N ALA A 429 4.14 -5.93 0.29
CA ALA A 429 5.45 -6.12 -0.34
C ALA A 429 5.44 -5.83 -1.85
N ARG A 430 4.26 -5.84 -2.48
CA ARG A 430 4.05 -5.47 -3.88
C ARG A 430 3.19 -4.23 -3.98
N VAL A 431 3.73 -3.18 -4.60
CA VAL A 431 3.07 -1.88 -4.74
C VAL A 431 2.64 -1.66 -6.18
N TYR A 432 1.42 -1.18 -6.36
CA TYR A 432 0.87 -0.77 -7.65
C TYR A 432 0.81 0.76 -7.69
N PRO A 433 1.82 1.42 -8.30
CA PRO A 433 1.85 2.87 -8.38
C PRO A 433 0.61 3.44 -9.06
N LYS A 434 0.04 4.49 -8.47
CA LYS A 434 -1.15 5.14 -8.99
C LYS A 434 -1.01 6.66 -8.89
N VAL A 435 -1.36 7.36 -9.97
CA VAL A 435 -1.36 8.84 -10.00
C VAL A 435 -2.68 9.31 -10.56
N THR A 436 -3.28 10.32 -9.93
CA THR A 436 -4.52 10.94 -10.37
C THR A 436 -4.28 12.09 -11.34
N ALA A 437 -5.28 12.43 -12.15
CA ALA A 437 -5.21 13.54 -13.09
C ALA A 437 -4.90 14.88 -12.39
N ASP A 438 -5.47 15.11 -11.20
CA ASP A 438 -5.24 16.32 -10.41
C ASP A 438 -3.78 16.56 -10.08
N PHE A 439 -3.04 15.47 -9.82
CA PHE A 439 -1.60 15.56 -9.54
C PHE A 439 -0.81 16.04 -10.77
N TYR A 440 -1.15 15.56 -11.96
CA TYR A 440 -0.48 16.04 -13.18
C TYR A 440 -0.73 17.53 -13.41
N VAL A 441 -1.96 18.00 -13.19
CA VAL A 441 -2.31 19.43 -13.29
C VAL A 441 -1.54 20.25 -12.26
N PHE A 442 -1.54 19.82 -11.00
CA PHE A 442 -0.82 20.48 -9.92
C PHE A 442 0.69 20.55 -10.21
N THR A 443 1.30 19.44 -10.60
CA THR A 443 2.74 19.38 -10.93
C THR A 443 3.07 20.30 -12.11
N THR A 444 2.21 20.36 -13.16
CA THR A 444 2.40 21.26 -14.28
C THR A 444 2.46 22.74 -13.82
N ILE A 445 1.51 23.14 -13.01
CA ILE A 445 1.45 24.51 -12.47
C ILE A 445 2.73 24.80 -11.64
N MET A 446 3.14 23.89 -10.78
CA MET A 446 4.33 24.03 -9.95
C MET A 446 5.62 24.11 -10.77
N VAL A 447 5.77 23.31 -11.81
CA VAL A 447 6.94 23.37 -12.73
C VAL A 447 7.01 24.71 -13.45
N ILE A 448 5.89 25.21 -13.97
CA ILE A 448 5.83 26.51 -14.65
C ILE A 448 6.15 27.65 -13.66
N ALA A 449 5.58 27.61 -12.46
CA ALA A 449 5.88 28.58 -11.42
C ALA A 449 7.37 28.57 -11.05
N THR A 450 7.95 27.40 -10.86
CA THR A 450 9.38 27.23 -10.59
C THR A 450 10.24 27.78 -11.72
N ALA A 451 9.88 27.51 -12.97
CA ALA A 451 10.59 28.04 -14.15
C ALA A 451 10.57 29.58 -14.16
N ILE A 452 9.41 30.19 -13.90
CA ILE A 452 9.27 31.65 -13.85
C ILE A 452 10.12 32.22 -12.71
N ILE A 453 10.01 31.70 -11.49
CA ILE A 453 10.75 32.19 -10.32
C ILE A 453 12.25 32.03 -10.53
N SER A 454 12.70 30.86 -10.98
CA SER A 454 14.12 30.56 -11.21
C SER A 454 14.76 31.40 -12.31
N SER A 455 14.00 31.81 -13.31
CA SER A 455 14.49 32.64 -14.42
C SER A 455 14.68 34.12 -14.06
N ILE A 456 14.08 34.60 -12.96
CA ILE A 456 14.20 36.00 -12.52
C ILE A 456 15.66 36.36 -12.22
N LEU A 457 16.39 35.49 -11.51
CA LEU A 457 17.76 35.78 -11.09
C LEU A 457 18.73 35.84 -12.29
N PRO A 458 18.78 34.89 -13.22
CA PRO A 458 19.55 35.02 -14.44
C PRO A 458 19.15 36.22 -15.29
N ALA A 459 17.86 36.46 -15.48
CA ALA A 459 17.37 37.59 -16.28
C ALA A 459 17.80 38.94 -15.69
N ARG A 460 17.73 39.13 -14.36
CA ARG A 460 18.24 40.32 -13.71
C ARG A 460 19.75 40.51 -13.87
N LYS A 461 20.52 39.40 -13.83
CA LYS A 461 21.97 39.44 -14.04
C LYS A 461 22.32 39.88 -15.47
N ALA A 462 21.54 39.39 -16.46
CA ALA A 462 21.69 39.84 -17.86
C ALA A 462 21.48 41.34 -18.05
N LEU A 463 20.54 41.95 -17.33
CA LEU A 463 20.26 43.41 -17.40
C LEU A 463 21.32 44.29 -16.76
N LYS A 464 22.18 43.74 -15.90
CA LYS A 464 23.29 44.45 -15.28
C LYS A 464 24.56 44.48 -16.14
N LEU A 465 24.55 43.87 -17.31
CA LEU A 465 25.67 43.93 -18.27
C LEU A 465 25.82 45.35 -18.83
N ILE A 466 27.02 45.91 -18.74
CA ILE A 466 27.34 47.17 -19.32
C ILE A 466 27.66 46.92 -20.83
N PRO A 467 26.94 47.56 -21.79
CA PRO A 467 27.10 47.26 -23.21
C PRO A 467 28.53 47.45 -23.74
N VAL A 468 29.26 48.41 -23.24
CA VAL A 468 30.64 48.70 -23.62
C VAL A 468 31.61 47.59 -23.15
N GLU A 469 31.44 47.11 -21.93
CA GLU A 469 32.25 46.02 -21.39
C GLU A 469 31.89 44.68 -22.04
N ALA A 470 30.58 44.46 -22.28
CA ALA A 470 30.07 43.26 -22.92
C ALA A 470 30.61 43.06 -24.38
N LEU A 471 30.89 44.15 -25.07
CA LEU A 471 31.47 44.10 -26.41
C LEU A 471 33.00 43.96 -26.42
N ARG A 472 33.67 44.28 -25.27
CA ARG A 472 35.15 44.20 -25.11
C ARG A 472 35.66 42.86 -24.62
N THR A 473 34.81 42.01 -24.04
CA THR A 473 35.22 40.65 -23.57
C THR A 473 35.59 39.81 -24.78
N GLU A 474 36.83 39.30 -24.84
CA GLU A 474 37.31 38.33 -25.83
C GLU A 474 36.68 36.95 -25.66
#